data_2c1fd68b310db4e30e337ad4197ea49e
#
_entry.id   2c1fd68b310db4e30e337ad4197ea49e
#
_cell.length_a   1.000
_cell.length_b   1.000
_cell.length_c   1.000
_cell.angle_alpha   90.00
_cell.angle_beta   90.00
_cell.angle_gamma   90.00
#
_symmetry.space_group_name_H-M   'P 1'
#
loop_
_entity.id
_entity.type
_entity.pdbx_description
1 polymer ?
#
loop_
_entity_poly.entity_id
_entity_poly.type
_entity_poly.pdbx_seq_one_letter_code
_entity_poly.pdbx_strand_id
1 'polypeptide(L)'
;LLFSYRLSWFPSRGAYSVGMHPSSEGFLLDVLYHMVLPLTVMILSEIPGIAVFTYNSTVRIKKQQFVRMAVYLNLTQNIIEKKYFFRNILPEILGKLSIQSISCVAGTMFVEAVFAYPGIGMLLRTATANRDYPLMQGILLTVCTLALVINAIFEFLIQQISRR
;
A
#
# COMPACT_ATOMS: atom_id res chain seq x y z
N LEU A 1 -10.05 8.50 -16.24
CA LEU A 1 -10.91 8.70 -17.44
C LEU A 1 -10.18 9.52 -18.53
N LEU A 2 -9.40 10.57 -18.19
CA LEU A 2 -8.68 11.41 -19.18
C LEU A 2 -7.65 10.61 -19.99
N PHE A 3 -6.80 9.80 -19.32
CA PHE A 3 -5.74 9.03 -19.97
C PHE A 3 -6.24 7.85 -20.78
N SER A 4 -7.42 7.32 -20.45
CA SER A 4 -8.01 6.19 -21.14
C SER A 4 -8.99 6.59 -22.24
N TYR A 5 -9.84 7.63 -22.02
CA TYR A 5 -10.87 8.04 -22.96
C TYR A 5 -10.41 9.14 -23.94
N ARG A 6 -9.63 10.13 -23.48
CA ARG A 6 -9.18 11.24 -24.35
C ARG A 6 -7.85 10.97 -25.04
N LEU A 7 -6.91 10.34 -24.32
CA LEU A 7 -5.56 10.12 -24.85
C LEU A 7 -5.38 8.71 -25.42
N SER A 8 -6.29 7.77 -25.11
CA SER A 8 -6.24 6.36 -25.55
C SER A 8 -4.89 5.69 -25.29
N TRP A 9 -4.16 6.16 -24.26
CA TRP A 9 -2.83 5.65 -23.94
C TRP A 9 -2.88 4.34 -23.17
N PHE A 10 -3.97 4.10 -22.44
CA PHE A 10 -4.13 2.90 -21.62
C PHE A 10 -5.54 2.34 -21.73
N PRO A 11 -5.71 1.01 -21.63
CA PRO A 11 -7.01 0.37 -21.65
C PRO A 11 -7.87 0.86 -20.48
N SER A 12 -9.17 1.04 -20.76
CA SER A 12 -10.11 1.62 -19.80
C SER A 12 -10.68 0.63 -18.81
N ARG A 13 -10.69 -0.66 -19.14
CA ARG A 13 -11.37 -1.71 -18.36
C ARG A 13 -10.76 -3.09 -18.64
N GLY A 14 -10.88 -3.98 -17.62
CA GLY A 14 -10.47 -5.38 -17.71
C GLY A 14 -9.02 -5.62 -17.31
N ALA A 15 -8.66 -6.88 -17.13
CA ALA A 15 -7.31 -7.31 -16.78
C ALA A 15 -6.44 -7.62 -17.98
N TYR A 16 -7.03 -7.86 -19.15
CA TYR A 16 -6.36 -8.19 -20.41
C TYR A 16 -7.26 -7.88 -21.61
N SER A 17 -6.67 -7.82 -22.80
CA SER A 17 -7.38 -7.52 -24.05
C SER A 17 -8.28 -8.67 -24.47
N VAL A 18 -9.44 -8.34 -25.04
CA VAL A 18 -10.41 -9.33 -25.53
C VAL A 18 -9.78 -10.20 -26.61
N GLY A 19 -9.76 -11.53 -26.41
CA GLY A 19 -9.19 -12.51 -27.34
C GLY A 19 -7.78 -13.02 -26.97
N MET A 20 -7.15 -12.48 -25.92
CA MET A 20 -5.90 -13.01 -25.40
C MET A 20 -6.15 -14.24 -24.49
N HIS A 21 -5.42 -15.31 -24.75
CA HIS A 21 -5.43 -16.51 -23.90
C HIS A 21 -4.22 -16.55 -22.96
N PRO A 22 -4.35 -17.15 -21.75
CA PRO A 22 -3.23 -17.27 -20.80
C PRO A 22 -1.98 -17.97 -21.35
N SER A 23 -2.13 -18.74 -22.43
CA SER A 23 -1.02 -19.46 -23.10
C SER A 23 -0.42 -18.69 -24.28
N SER A 24 -0.89 -17.48 -24.60
CA SER A 24 -0.35 -16.70 -25.72
C SER A 24 0.94 -15.97 -25.33
N GLU A 25 1.90 -15.93 -26.25
CA GLU A 25 3.09 -15.09 -26.10
C GLU A 25 2.66 -13.62 -25.98
N GLY A 26 3.10 -12.95 -24.92
CA GLY A 26 2.73 -11.54 -24.63
C GLY A 26 1.58 -11.35 -23.66
N PHE A 27 0.89 -12.39 -23.19
CA PHE A 27 -0.20 -12.27 -22.20
C PHE A 27 0.24 -11.51 -20.93
N LEU A 28 1.43 -11.80 -20.39
CA LEU A 28 1.97 -11.11 -19.22
C LEU A 28 2.20 -9.61 -19.47
N LEU A 29 2.65 -9.24 -20.66
CA LEU A 29 2.85 -7.83 -21.01
C LEU A 29 1.52 -7.09 -21.13
N ASP A 30 0.50 -7.73 -21.68
CA ASP A 30 -0.84 -7.16 -21.80
C ASP A 30 -1.48 -6.95 -20.41
N VAL A 31 -1.35 -7.94 -19.53
CA VAL A 31 -1.82 -7.82 -18.13
C VAL A 31 -1.09 -6.70 -17.40
N LEU A 32 0.23 -6.61 -17.52
CA LEU A 32 1.01 -5.53 -16.92
C LEU A 32 0.57 -4.16 -17.44
N TYR A 33 0.30 -4.05 -18.73
CA TYR A 33 -0.18 -2.81 -19.36
C TYR A 33 -1.55 -2.37 -18.81
N HIS A 34 -2.46 -3.32 -18.57
CA HIS A 34 -3.76 -3.04 -17.95
C HIS A 34 -3.65 -2.69 -16.46
N MET A 35 -2.60 -3.16 -15.77
CA MET A 35 -2.35 -2.84 -14.36
C MET A 35 -1.76 -1.44 -14.14
N VAL A 36 -1.14 -0.82 -15.14
CA VAL A 36 -0.46 0.48 -14.99
C VAL A 36 -1.39 1.55 -14.45
N LEU A 37 -2.59 1.72 -15.03
CA LEU A 37 -3.55 2.75 -14.59
C LEU A 37 -4.08 2.52 -13.17
N PRO A 38 -4.58 1.34 -12.80
CA PRO A 38 -4.99 1.06 -11.42
C PRO A 38 -3.87 1.29 -10.41
N LEU A 39 -2.67 0.82 -10.69
CA LEU A 39 -1.52 0.97 -9.79
C LEU A 39 -1.10 2.44 -9.66
N THR A 40 -1.05 3.20 -10.74
CA THR A 40 -0.68 4.62 -10.67
C THR A 40 -1.68 5.43 -9.84
N VAL A 41 -2.97 5.16 -9.95
CA VAL A 41 -3.99 5.81 -9.13
C VAL A 41 -3.79 5.49 -7.66
N MET A 42 -3.55 4.22 -7.31
CA MET A 42 -3.29 3.81 -5.93
C MET A 42 -2.02 4.46 -5.38
N ILE A 43 -0.92 4.41 -6.11
CA ILE A 43 0.35 5.00 -5.69
C ILE A 43 0.20 6.51 -5.47
N LEU A 44 -0.40 7.23 -6.41
CA LEU A 44 -0.61 8.68 -6.31
C LEU A 44 -1.53 9.07 -5.14
N SER A 45 -2.49 8.23 -4.77
CA SER A 45 -3.36 8.49 -3.62
C SER A 45 -2.64 8.29 -2.28
N GLU A 46 -1.67 7.38 -2.21
CA GLU A 46 -0.98 6.99 -0.97
C GLU A 46 0.29 7.81 -0.69
N ILE A 47 1.03 8.19 -1.73
CA ILE A 47 2.31 8.92 -1.60
C ILE A 47 2.19 10.19 -0.75
N PRO A 48 1.20 11.09 -0.95
CA PRO A 48 1.14 12.33 -0.19
C PRO A 48 1.01 12.11 1.31
N GLY A 49 0.18 11.14 1.72
CA GLY A 49 -0.03 10.80 3.13
C GLY A 49 1.23 10.28 3.80
N ILE A 50 1.96 9.40 3.13
CA ILE A 50 3.23 8.83 3.63
C ILE A 50 4.32 9.91 3.68
N ALA A 51 4.41 10.75 2.65
CA ALA A 51 5.42 11.82 2.57
C ALA A 51 5.25 12.83 3.70
N VAL A 52 4.03 13.33 3.92
CA VAL A 52 3.72 14.29 5.00
C VAL A 52 3.97 13.66 6.37
N PHE A 53 3.57 12.41 6.57
CA PHE A 53 3.81 11.70 7.83
C PHE A 53 5.32 11.56 8.11
N THR A 54 6.08 11.09 7.11
CA THR A 54 7.53 10.90 7.24
C THR A 54 8.24 12.22 7.50
N TYR A 55 7.86 13.29 6.83
CA TYR A 55 8.38 14.63 7.08
C TYR A 55 8.13 15.08 8.52
N ASN A 56 6.89 15.00 8.99
CA ASN A 56 6.52 15.41 10.34
C ASN A 56 7.21 14.58 11.42
N SER A 57 7.31 13.26 11.25
CA SER A 57 8.04 12.37 12.14
C SER A 57 9.53 12.72 12.18
N THR A 58 10.13 13.02 11.03
CA THR A 58 11.53 13.46 10.91
C THR A 58 11.78 14.73 11.70
N VAL A 59 10.94 15.76 11.52
CA VAL A 59 11.06 17.04 12.23
C VAL A 59 10.88 16.85 13.74
N ARG A 60 9.92 16.03 14.16
CA ARG A 60 9.66 15.73 15.55
C ARG A 60 10.85 15.04 16.22
N ILE A 61 11.41 14.01 15.60
CA ILE A 61 12.54 13.25 16.17
C ILE A 61 13.79 14.12 16.26
N LYS A 62 14.08 14.95 15.25
CA LYS A 62 15.21 15.89 15.30
C LYS A 62 15.15 16.87 16.48
N LYS A 63 13.95 17.21 16.96
CA LYS A 63 13.74 18.10 18.10
C LYS A 63 13.82 17.39 19.47
N GLN A 64 13.90 16.08 19.51
CA GLN A 64 13.96 15.30 20.75
C GLN A 64 15.26 15.56 21.53
N GLN A 65 15.15 15.52 22.86
CA GLN A 65 16.28 15.82 23.77
C GLN A 65 17.48 14.89 23.56
N PHE A 66 17.25 13.61 23.29
CA PHE A 66 18.33 12.65 23.08
C PHE A 66 19.15 12.95 21.80
N VAL A 67 18.52 13.50 20.76
CA VAL A 67 19.25 13.93 19.55
C VAL A 67 20.07 15.17 19.85
N ARG A 68 19.49 16.15 20.59
CA ARG A 68 20.23 17.34 21.01
C ARG A 68 21.42 16.98 21.90
N MET A 69 21.25 16.08 22.86
CA MET A 69 22.34 15.60 23.70
C MET A 69 23.47 14.95 22.87
N ALA A 70 23.12 14.14 21.86
CA ALA A 70 24.13 13.53 20.99
C ALA A 70 24.94 14.59 20.21
N VAL A 71 24.30 15.69 19.80
CA VAL A 71 24.98 16.84 19.17
C VAL A 71 25.88 17.57 20.18
N TYR A 72 25.41 17.83 21.40
CA TYR A 72 26.24 18.47 22.44
C TYR A 72 27.45 17.64 22.84
N LEU A 73 27.38 16.31 22.77
CA LEU A 73 28.50 15.40 23.01
C LEU A 73 29.47 15.31 21.83
N ASN A 74 29.32 16.16 20.79
CA ASN A 74 30.15 16.18 19.58
C ASN A 74 30.31 14.79 18.92
N LEU A 75 29.26 13.97 18.95
CA LEU A 75 29.27 12.67 18.28
C LEU A 75 29.32 12.87 16.76
N THR A 76 30.00 11.95 16.07
CA THR A 76 30.08 11.97 14.61
C THR A 76 28.67 11.91 13.98
N GLN A 77 28.43 12.72 12.95
CA GLN A 77 27.15 12.83 12.26
C GLN A 77 26.55 11.45 11.89
N ASN A 78 27.40 10.55 11.39
CA ASN A 78 26.99 9.18 11.05
C ASN A 78 26.42 8.37 12.24
N ILE A 79 26.94 8.60 13.44
CA ILE A 79 26.49 7.95 14.68
C ILE A 79 25.12 8.54 15.08
N ILE A 80 24.97 9.86 15.00
CA ILE A 80 23.72 10.56 15.30
C ILE A 80 22.62 10.07 14.37
N GLU A 81 22.89 10.02 13.06
CA GLU A 81 21.91 9.59 12.07
C GLU A 81 21.53 8.12 12.22
N LYS A 82 22.49 7.19 12.28
CA LYS A 82 22.20 5.75 12.31
C LYS A 82 21.66 5.28 13.65
N LYS A 83 22.24 5.71 14.76
CA LYS A 83 21.92 5.17 16.09
C LYS A 83 20.80 5.93 16.79
N TYR A 84 20.75 7.26 16.66
CA TYR A 84 19.78 8.09 17.35
C TYR A 84 18.57 8.45 16.47
N PHE A 85 18.79 8.71 15.20
CA PHE A 85 17.71 9.12 14.29
C PHE A 85 17.00 7.93 13.64
N PHE A 86 17.70 7.12 12.84
CA PHE A 86 17.07 6.01 12.10
C PHE A 86 16.43 4.98 13.01
N ARG A 87 17.05 4.66 14.12
CA ARG A 87 16.52 3.68 15.07
C ARG A 87 15.17 4.11 15.68
N ASN A 88 14.95 5.40 15.86
CA ASN A 88 13.73 5.92 16.46
C ASN A 88 12.65 6.24 15.42
N ILE A 89 13.02 6.61 14.19
CA ILE A 89 12.05 6.91 13.14
C ILE A 89 11.50 5.64 12.48
N LEU A 90 12.31 4.58 12.37
CA LEU A 90 11.95 3.36 11.65
C LEU A 90 10.69 2.68 12.21
N PRO A 91 10.52 2.49 13.54
CA PRO A 91 9.30 1.94 14.11
C PRO A 91 8.06 2.79 13.80
N GLU A 92 8.18 4.12 13.81
CA GLU A 92 7.07 5.01 13.49
C GLU A 92 6.65 4.89 12.01
N ILE A 93 7.62 4.84 11.10
CA ILE A 93 7.34 4.65 9.66
C ILE A 93 6.70 3.28 9.43
N LEU A 94 7.22 2.22 10.04
CA LEU A 94 6.65 0.88 9.93
C LEU A 94 5.22 0.82 10.50
N GLY A 95 4.95 1.48 11.62
CA GLY A 95 3.60 1.60 12.17
C GLY A 95 2.65 2.32 11.22
N LYS A 96 3.10 3.40 10.59
CA LYS A 96 2.32 4.10 9.54
C LYS A 96 2.08 3.19 8.34
N LEU A 97 3.09 2.46 7.87
CA LEU A 97 2.96 1.53 6.75
C LEU A 97 1.99 0.37 7.07
N SER A 98 1.97 -0.12 8.31
CA SER A 98 1.00 -1.13 8.74
C SER A 98 -0.44 -0.65 8.57
N ILE A 99 -0.76 0.52 9.12
CA ILE A 99 -2.09 1.14 8.99
C ILE A 99 -2.41 1.41 7.51
N GLN A 100 -1.44 1.91 6.76
CA GLN A 100 -1.59 2.24 5.34
C GLN A 100 -1.88 0.99 4.49
N SER A 101 -1.25 -0.15 4.82
CA SER A 101 -1.47 -1.43 4.13
C SER A 101 -2.92 -1.89 4.26
N ILE A 102 -3.53 -1.72 5.44
CA ILE A 102 -4.95 -2.05 5.66
C ILE A 102 -5.85 -1.12 4.82
N SER A 103 -5.56 0.17 4.82
CA SER A 103 -6.30 1.15 4.00
C SER A 103 -6.15 0.86 2.50
N CYS A 104 -4.99 0.41 2.07
CA CYS A 104 -4.72 0.01 0.69
C CYS A 104 -5.61 -1.17 0.27
N VAL A 105 -5.78 -2.18 1.12
CA VAL A 105 -6.69 -3.32 0.83
C VAL A 105 -8.12 -2.84 0.61
N ALA A 106 -8.62 -1.89 1.40
CA ALA A 106 -9.95 -1.31 1.18
C ALA A 106 -9.99 -0.47 -0.11
N GLY A 107 -8.92 0.29 -0.40
CA GLY A 107 -8.80 1.11 -1.61
C GLY A 107 -8.78 0.29 -2.91
N THR A 108 -8.15 -0.89 -2.91
CA THR A 108 -8.14 -1.77 -4.08
C THR A 108 -9.53 -2.18 -4.52
N MET A 109 -10.46 -2.40 -3.59
CA MET A 109 -11.84 -2.76 -3.92
C MET A 109 -12.55 -1.67 -4.75
N PHE A 110 -12.29 -0.39 -4.46
CA PHE A 110 -12.83 0.72 -5.24
C PHE A 110 -12.18 0.80 -6.62
N VAL A 111 -10.87 0.62 -6.69
CA VAL A 111 -10.12 0.64 -7.95
C VAL A 111 -10.58 -0.50 -8.86
N GLU A 112 -10.73 -1.71 -8.33
CA GLU A 112 -11.26 -2.86 -9.07
C GLU A 112 -12.67 -2.60 -9.63
N ALA A 113 -13.54 -1.96 -8.84
CA ALA A 113 -14.88 -1.61 -9.29
C ALA A 113 -14.88 -0.55 -10.41
N VAL A 114 -13.99 0.45 -10.35
CA VAL A 114 -13.89 1.53 -11.35
C VAL A 114 -13.30 1.02 -12.66
N PHE A 115 -12.25 0.20 -12.59
CA PHE A 115 -11.55 -0.33 -13.77
C PHE A 115 -12.12 -1.64 -14.27
N ALA A 116 -13.20 -2.15 -13.64
CA ALA A 116 -13.78 -3.48 -13.92
C ALA A 116 -12.71 -4.58 -13.92
N TYR A 117 -11.74 -4.47 -13.03
CA TYR A 117 -10.66 -5.44 -12.88
C TYR A 117 -11.19 -6.66 -12.09
N PRO A 118 -10.97 -7.91 -12.57
CA PRO A 118 -11.44 -9.10 -11.89
C PRO A 118 -10.63 -9.34 -10.62
N GLY A 119 -11.18 -8.90 -9.48
CA GLY A 119 -10.59 -9.03 -8.16
C GLY A 119 -11.62 -9.29 -7.08
N ILE A 120 -11.15 -9.27 -5.82
CA ILE A 120 -12.01 -9.55 -4.63
C ILE A 120 -13.11 -8.50 -4.48
N GLY A 121 -12.83 -7.23 -4.82
CA GLY A 121 -13.83 -6.15 -4.75
C GLY A 121 -14.95 -6.33 -5.76
N MET A 122 -14.63 -6.76 -6.99
CA MET A 122 -15.65 -7.07 -7.99
C MET A 122 -16.48 -8.29 -7.58
N LEU A 123 -15.85 -9.30 -6.98
CA LEU A 123 -16.53 -10.47 -6.45
C LEU A 123 -17.50 -10.09 -5.34
N LEU A 124 -17.09 -9.25 -4.40
CA LEU A 124 -17.93 -8.73 -3.32
C LEU A 124 -19.12 -7.93 -3.86
N ARG A 125 -18.91 -7.09 -4.87
CA ARG A 125 -19.97 -6.33 -5.53
C ARG A 125 -21.00 -7.27 -6.16
N THR A 126 -20.56 -8.31 -6.85
CA THR A 126 -21.44 -9.30 -7.48
C THR A 126 -22.23 -10.08 -6.43
N ALA A 127 -21.57 -10.55 -5.36
CA ALA A 127 -22.22 -11.23 -4.23
C ALA A 127 -23.29 -10.33 -3.57
N THR A 128 -22.98 -9.05 -3.40
CA THR A 128 -23.91 -8.06 -2.83
C THR A 128 -25.14 -7.86 -3.75
N ALA A 129 -24.92 -7.73 -5.05
CA ALA A 129 -26.00 -7.55 -6.02
C ALA A 129 -26.94 -8.79 -6.07
N ASN A 130 -26.37 -9.98 -5.92
CA ASN A 130 -27.11 -11.25 -5.91
C ASN A 130 -27.65 -11.63 -4.52
N ARG A 131 -27.38 -10.84 -3.48
CA ARG A 131 -27.72 -11.12 -2.08
C ARG A 131 -27.18 -12.47 -1.58
N ASP A 132 -26.00 -12.86 -2.08
CA ASP A 132 -25.31 -14.08 -1.68
C ASP A 132 -24.54 -13.83 -0.37
N TYR A 133 -25.24 -13.95 0.75
CA TYR A 133 -24.67 -13.71 2.08
C TYR A 133 -23.51 -14.66 2.45
N PRO A 134 -23.58 -15.97 2.16
CA PRO A 134 -22.46 -16.87 2.42
C PRO A 134 -21.16 -16.45 1.71
N LEU A 135 -21.26 -16.07 0.43
CA LEU A 135 -20.10 -15.60 -0.34
C LEU A 135 -19.57 -14.27 0.21
N MET A 136 -20.47 -13.33 0.56
CA MET A 136 -20.07 -12.06 1.19
C MET A 136 -19.30 -12.28 2.49
N GLN A 137 -19.79 -13.15 3.37
CA GLN A 137 -19.13 -13.49 4.63
C GLN A 137 -17.76 -14.12 4.39
N GLY A 138 -17.65 -15.06 3.44
CA GLY A 138 -16.39 -15.69 3.08
C GLY A 138 -15.33 -14.68 2.59
N ILE A 139 -15.75 -13.75 1.73
CA ILE A 139 -14.88 -12.68 1.23
C ILE A 139 -14.40 -11.76 2.37
N LEU A 140 -15.34 -11.28 3.20
CA LEU A 140 -15.02 -10.40 4.33
C LEU A 140 -14.07 -11.09 5.31
N LEU A 141 -14.30 -12.36 5.64
CA LEU A 141 -13.45 -13.14 6.53
C LEU A 141 -12.04 -13.29 5.95
N THR A 142 -11.93 -13.55 4.66
CA THR A 142 -10.62 -13.65 3.97
C THR A 142 -9.88 -12.34 4.01
N VAL A 143 -10.54 -11.22 3.70
CA VAL A 143 -9.93 -9.88 3.71
C VAL A 143 -9.50 -9.49 5.13
N CYS A 144 -10.35 -9.73 6.15
CA CYS A 144 -9.99 -9.46 7.54
C CYS A 144 -8.81 -10.31 8.00
N THR A 145 -8.78 -11.59 7.65
CA THR A 145 -7.65 -12.48 8.00
C THR A 145 -6.36 -12.00 7.35
N LEU A 146 -6.40 -11.62 6.07
CA LEU A 146 -5.25 -11.06 5.37
C LEU A 146 -4.74 -9.77 6.05
N ALA A 147 -5.64 -8.86 6.41
CA ALA A 147 -5.31 -7.63 7.11
C ALA A 147 -4.65 -7.90 8.48
N LEU A 148 -5.16 -8.87 9.24
CA LEU A 148 -4.56 -9.27 10.52
C LEU A 148 -3.17 -9.87 10.34
N VAL A 149 -2.96 -10.70 9.33
CA VAL A 149 -1.64 -11.29 9.03
C VAL A 149 -0.63 -10.19 8.66
N ILE A 150 -1.02 -9.26 7.80
CA ILE A 150 -0.18 -8.13 7.42
C ILE A 150 0.19 -7.29 8.66
N ASN A 151 -0.79 -6.97 9.50
CA ASN A 151 -0.54 -6.20 10.73
C ASN A 151 0.40 -6.93 11.68
N ALA A 152 0.21 -8.24 11.88
CA ALA A 152 1.08 -9.06 12.73
C ALA A 152 2.53 -9.10 12.22
N ILE A 153 2.73 -9.16 10.90
CA ILE A 153 4.07 -9.10 10.29
C ILE A 153 4.75 -7.76 10.60
N PHE A 154 4.04 -6.63 10.40
CA PHE A 154 4.59 -5.32 10.71
C PHE A 154 4.92 -5.16 12.19
N GLU A 155 4.03 -5.62 13.07
CA GLU A 155 4.25 -5.56 14.52
C GLU A 155 5.47 -6.38 14.95
N PHE A 156 5.64 -7.58 14.39
CA PHE A 156 6.83 -8.40 14.61
C PHE A 156 8.11 -7.68 14.15
N LEU A 157 8.10 -7.03 12.98
CA LEU A 157 9.24 -6.24 12.50
C LEU A 157 9.56 -5.07 13.42
N ILE A 158 8.54 -4.33 13.87
CA ILE A 158 8.71 -3.23 14.82
C ILE A 158 9.34 -3.70 16.13
N GLN A 159 8.87 -4.81 16.67
CA GLN A 159 9.42 -5.39 17.91
C GLN A 159 10.88 -5.80 17.75
N GLN A 160 11.25 -6.39 16.63
CA GLN A 160 12.64 -6.76 16.34
C GLN A 160 13.58 -5.56 16.31
N ILE A 161 13.14 -4.46 15.71
CA ILE A 161 13.92 -3.22 15.59
C ILE A 161 14.00 -2.50 16.94
N SER A 162 12.93 -2.50 17.71
CA SER A 162 12.87 -1.84 19.02
C SER A 162 13.70 -2.55 20.08
N ARG A 163 13.84 -3.87 19.99
CA ARG A 163 14.64 -4.68 20.96
C ARG A 163 16.15 -4.55 20.80
N ARG A 164 16.64 -4.09 19.64
CA ARG A 164 18.08 -3.86 19.39
C ARG A 164 18.45 -2.40 19.64
#